data_e3b8a4e76d057f44f644dd93ba696fcf
#
_entry.id   e3b8a4e76d057f44f644dd93ba696fcf
#
_cell.length_a   1.000
_cell.length_b   1.000
_cell.length_c   1.000
_cell.angle_alpha   90.00
_cell.angle_beta   90.00
_cell.angle_gamma   90.00
#
_symmetry.space_group_name_H-M   'P 1'
#
loop_
_entity.id
_entity.type
_entity.pdbx_description
1 polymer ?
#
loop_
_entity_poly.entity_id
_entity_poly.type
_entity_poly.pdbx_seq_one_letter_code
_entity_poly.pdbx_strand_id
1 'polypeptide(L)'
;MPVSGIRGECIAFESGLMDRVTYQSGWSLIRETESVATERQTAADFSNIGIVPIDRALPDPFSLSSIQLKVTGQDAQRMFKDTPNQRVEVISDDHLVITLKNGVSNYEDPETGDSDNYLMKTPLYAVEHPLIQKKANDLTQDLSTQEEKIARLVAFVDEHIEDDSDADSEDVIEVFVTQKGDCTEHALLFITLARAAGIPARRVHG
;
A
#
# COMPACT_ATOMS: atom_id res chain seq x y z
N MET A 1 15.79 12.67 10.02
CA MET A 1 14.49 13.06 9.43
C MET A 1 13.41 12.45 10.30
N PRO A 2 12.40 13.17 10.78
CA PRO A 2 11.33 12.54 11.53
C PRO A 2 10.52 11.66 10.56
N VAL A 3 10.35 10.38 10.90
CA VAL A 3 9.44 9.48 10.20
C VAL A 3 8.04 10.05 10.39
N SER A 4 7.46 10.56 9.31
CA SER A 4 6.14 11.18 9.35
C SER A 4 5.08 10.09 9.53
N GLY A 5 4.23 10.26 10.55
CA GLY A 5 2.92 9.64 10.56
C GLY A 5 2.57 8.71 11.71
N ILE A 6 3.51 8.22 12.50
CA ILE A 6 3.17 7.37 13.65
C ILE A 6 3.23 8.23 14.92
N ARG A 7 2.06 8.69 15.40
CA ARG A 7 1.93 9.24 16.73
C ARG A 7 1.46 8.13 17.66
N GLY A 8 2.22 7.86 18.72
CA GLY A 8 1.87 6.89 19.73
C GLY A 8 2.28 7.41 21.11
N GLU A 9 1.64 6.92 22.13
CA GLU A 9 2.02 7.13 23.51
C GLU A 9 3.01 6.04 23.90
N CYS A 10 4.20 6.45 24.36
CA CYS A 10 5.24 5.51 24.78
C CYS A 10 5.41 5.61 26.30
N ILE A 11 5.30 4.50 27.00
CA ILE A 11 5.60 4.37 28.42
C ILE A 11 6.95 3.66 28.55
N ALA A 12 7.95 4.38 29.03
CA ALA A 12 9.28 3.85 29.30
C ALA A 12 9.54 3.84 30.81
N PHE A 13 10.27 2.81 31.29
CA PHE A 13 10.75 2.75 32.66
C PHE A 13 12.06 3.51 32.85
N GLU A 14 12.45 3.71 34.12
CA GLU A 14 13.75 4.25 34.52
C GLU A 14 14.95 3.49 33.91
N SER A 15 14.76 2.23 33.54
CA SER A 15 15.76 1.42 32.83
C SER A 15 15.99 1.82 31.37
N GLY A 16 15.20 2.76 30.82
CA GLY A 16 15.26 3.16 29.40
C GLY A 16 14.65 2.13 28.44
N LEU A 17 14.07 1.04 28.94
CA LEU A 17 13.38 0.04 28.13
C LEU A 17 11.91 0.43 27.98
N MET A 18 11.38 0.31 26.76
CA MET A 18 9.95 0.52 26.48
C MET A 18 9.14 -0.65 27.04
N ASP A 19 8.09 -0.35 27.77
CA ASP A 19 7.16 -1.33 28.30
C ASP A 19 5.89 -1.45 27.48
N ARG A 20 5.42 -0.31 26.98
CA ARG A 20 4.26 -0.25 26.09
C ARG A 20 4.41 0.89 25.10
N VAL A 21 4.02 0.64 23.86
CA VAL A 21 3.80 1.66 22.84
C VAL A 21 2.37 1.52 22.35
N THR A 22 1.56 2.56 22.44
CA THR A 22 0.20 2.57 21.91
C THR A 22 0.14 3.51 20.71
N TYR A 23 -0.33 3.01 19.59
CA TYR A 23 -0.51 3.74 18.36
C TYR A 23 -1.91 4.35 18.27
N GLN A 24 -2.06 5.44 17.53
CA GLN A 24 -3.37 6.08 17.33
C GLN A 24 -4.38 5.17 16.61
N SER A 25 -3.90 4.17 15.88
CA SER A 25 -4.69 3.11 15.28
C SER A 25 -5.34 2.14 16.28
N GLY A 26 -5.07 2.31 17.59
CA GLY A 26 -5.57 1.41 18.64
C GLY A 26 -4.68 0.23 18.94
N TRP A 27 -3.60 0.01 18.19
CA TRP A 27 -2.63 -1.04 18.44
C TRP A 27 -1.72 -0.70 19.62
N SER A 28 -1.32 -1.73 20.36
CA SER A 28 -0.32 -1.59 21.41
C SER A 28 0.72 -2.70 21.28
N LEU A 29 1.98 -2.29 21.25
CA LEU A 29 3.10 -3.20 21.52
C LEU A 29 3.34 -3.22 23.04
N ILE A 30 3.34 -4.39 23.62
CA ILE A 30 3.56 -4.60 25.07
C ILE A 30 4.78 -5.50 25.22
N ARG A 31 5.71 -5.11 26.08
CA ARG A 31 6.85 -5.96 26.40
C ARG A 31 6.40 -7.11 27.28
N GLU A 32 6.67 -8.30 26.82
CA GLU A 32 6.38 -9.53 27.51
C GLU A 32 7.67 -10.30 27.86
N THR A 33 7.56 -11.33 28.68
CA THR A 33 8.64 -12.31 28.84
C THR A 33 8.77 -13.14 27.57
N GLU A 34 9.98 -13.69 27.32
CA GLU A 34 10.23 -14.52 26.14
C GLU A 34 9.22 -15.69 26.06
N SER A 35 8.89 -16.31 27.19
CA SER A 35 7.94 -17.42 27.24
C SER A 35 6.52 -17.01 26.79
N VAL A 36 6.07 -15.80 27.11
CA VAL A 36 4.75 -15.29 26.69
C VAL A 36 4.79 -14.82 25.25
N ALA A 37 5.85 -14.12 24.85
CA ALA A 37 5.99 -13.58 23.49
C ALA A 37 6.14 -14.69 22.43
N THR A 38 6.70 -15.85 22.80
CA THR A 38 6.88 -17.00 21.92
C THR A 38 5.76 -18.04 22.02
N GLU A 39 4.83 -17.88 22.98
CA GLU A 39 3.64 -18.71 23.05
C GLU A 39 2.78 -18.49 21.80
N ARG A 40 2.55 -19.58 21.06
CA ARG A 40 1.72 -19.53 19.85
C ARG A 40 0.29 -19.20 20.25
N GLN A 41 -0.06 -17.92 20.22
CA GLN A 41 -1.44 -17.50 20.33
C GLN A 41 -2.18 -17.94 19.06
N THR A 42 -3.42 -18.39 19.22
CA THR A 42 -4.33 -18.53 18.05
C THR A 42 -4.29 -17.23 17.30
N ALA A 43 -3.94 -17.28 16.03
CA ALA A 43 -3.81 -16.11 15.19
C ALA A 43 -5.04 -15.21 15.37
N ALA A 44 -4.82 -14.01 15.85
CA ALA A 44 -5.87 -13.01 15.86
C ALA A 44 -6.31 -12.84 14.41
N ASP A 45 -7.60 -12.93 14.14
CA ASP A 45 -8.13 -12.67 12.81
C ASP A 45 -8.01 -11.18 12.52
N PHE A 46 -6.95 -10.82 11.80
CA PHE A 46 -6.69 -9.45 11.38
C PHE A 46 -7.48 -9.06 10.12
N SER A 47 -8.24 -9.98 9.54
CA SER A 47 -8.99 -9.74 8.30
C SER A 47 -10.00 -8.59 8.39
N ASN A 48 -10.41 -8.24 9.62
CA ASN A 48 -11.35 -7.15 9.89
C ASN A 48 -10.70 -5.84 10.33
N ILE A 49 -9.37 -5.78 10.38
CA ILE A 49 -8.67 -4.55 10.77
C ILE A 49 -8.67 -3.59 9.58
N GLY A 50 -9.14 -2.37 9.81
CA GLY A 50 -9.27 -1.36 8.77
C GLY A 50 -10.54 -1.48 7.93
N ILE A 51 -11.39 -2.48 8.16
CA ILE A 51 -12.69 -2.56 7.48
C ILE A 51 -13.64 -1.56 8.11
N VAL A 52 -14.11 -0.61 7.31
CA VAL A 52 -15.18 0.29 7.69
C VAL A 52 -16.52 -0.38 7.32
N PRO A 53 -17.37 -0.75 8.29
CA PRO A 53 -18.64 -1.38 7.99
C PRO A 53 -19.57 -0.41 7.25
N ILE A 54 -20.27 -0.91 6.24
CA ILE A 54 -21.30 -0.18 5.52
C ILE A 54 -22.69 -0.73 5.92
N ASP A 55 -23.70 0.14 5.88
CA ASP A 55 -25.07 -0.17 6.32
C ASP A 55 -25.80 -1.17 5.40
N ARG A 56 -25.32 -1.34 4.17
CA ARG A 56 -25.91 -2.26 3.20
C ARG A 56 -24.88 -2.72 2.19
N ALA A 57 -25.05 -3.95 1.70
CA ALA A 57 -24.25 -4.48 0.62
C ALA A 57 -24.41 -3.67 -0.68
N LEU A 58 -23.33 -3.47 -1.42
CA LEU A 58 -23.35 -2.92 -2.76
C LEU A 58 -23.38 -4.08 -3.77
N PRO A 59 -24.48 -4.24 -4.54
CA PRO A 59 -24.64 -5.43 -5.40
C PRO A 59 -23.57 -5.58 -6.47
N ASP A 60 -23.11 -4.46 -7.03
CA ASP A 60 -22.06 -4.42 -8.04
C ASP A 60 -21.29 -3.09 -7.93
N PRO A 61 -20.33 -3.01 -7.00
CA PRO A 61 -19.61 -1.75 -6.75
C PRO A 61 -18.79 -1.26 -7.94
N PHE A 62 -18.36 -2.15 -8.83
CA PHE A 62 -17.53 -1.81 -9.98
C PHE A 62 -18.32 -1.21 -11.15
N SER A 63 -19.63 -1.41 -11.21
CA SER A 63 -20.49 -0.82 -12.24
C SER A 63 -21.00 0.58 -11.88
N LEU A 64 -20.76 1.05 -10.65
CA LEU A 64 -21.26 2.35 -10.20
C LEU A 64 -20.46 3.48 -10.86
N SER A 65 -21.17 4.41 -11.50
CA SER A 65 -20.56 5.66 -12.00
C SER A 65 -20.30 6.67 -10.88
N SER A 66 -21.09 6.61 -9.81
CA SER A 66 -20.85 7.38 -8.58
C SER A 66 -21.52 6.72 -7.39
N ILE A 67 -20.98 7.01 -6.21
CA ILE A 67 -21.53 6.60 -4.92
C ILE A 67 -21.47 7.75 -3.93
N GLN A 68 -22.47 7.83 -3.07
CA GLN A 68 -22.49 8.76 -1.95
C GLN A 68 -22.48 7.99 -0.64
N LEU A 69 -21.48 8.28 0.20
CA LEU A 69 -21.27 7.65 1.49
C LEU A 69 -21.44 8.68 2.60
N LYS A 70 -22.28 8.38 3.58
CA LYS A 70 -22.32 9.14 4.83
C LYS A 70 -21.31 8.49 5.79
N VAL A 71 -20.31 9.26 6.17
CA VAL A 71 -19.25 8.80 7.10
C VAL A 71 -19.49 9.44 8.46
N THR A 72 -19.38 8.63 9.51
CA THR A 72 -19.49 9.07 10.90
C THR A 72 -18.28 8.58 11.69
N GLY A 73 -17.64 9.44 12.44
CA GLY A 73 -16.49 9.08 13.26
C GLY A 73 -15.80 10.31 13.82
N GLN A 74 -15.15 10.12 14.96
CA GLN A 74 -14.39 11.19 15.58
C GLN A 74 -13.32 11.72 14.64
N ASP A 75 -13.23 13.04 14.46
CA ASP A 75 -12.28 13.71 13.59
C ASP A 75 -12.35 13.28 12.08
N ALA A 76 -13.47 12.71 11.63
CA ALA A 76 -13.64 12.20 10.26
C ALA A 76 -13.25 13.26 9.20
N GLN A 77 -13.56 14.54 9.43
CA GLN A 77 -13.19 15.64 8.53
C GLN A 77 -11.68 15.79 8.27
N ARG A 78 -10.82 15.25 9.15
CA ARG A 78 -9.35 15.31 8.98
C ARG A 78 -8.81 14.18 8.13
N MET A 79 -9.59 13.11 7.96
CA MET A 79 -9.17 11.91 7.24
C MET A 79 -9.43 11.99 5.74
N PHE A 80 -10.39 12.82 5.33
CA PHE A 80 -10.82 12.89 3.94
C PHE A 80 -10.62 14.29 3.37
N LYS A 81 -10.23 14.35 2.11
CA LYS A 81 -10.00 15.60 1.36
C LYS A 81 -10.69 15.53 0.01
N ASP A 82 -11.00 16.68 -0.56
CA ASP A 82 -11.43 16.77 -1.96
C ASP A 82 -10.31 16.29 -2.88
N THR A 83 -10.69 15.50 -3.85
CA THR A 83 -9.83 15.09 -4.98
C THR A 83 -10.67 15.16 -6.27
N PRO A 84 -10.10 15.04 -7.46
CA PRO A 84 -10.87 15.09 -8.70
C PRO A 84 -12.03 14.09 -8.76
N ASN A 85 -11.87 12.91 -8.16
CA ASN A 85 -12.89 11.86 -8.12
C ASN A 85 -13.60 11.74 -6.77
N GLN A 86 -13.26 12.55 -5.78
CA GLN A 86 -13.85 12.55 -4.43
C GLN A 86 -14.25 13.96 -4.00
N ARG A 87 -15.50 14.15 -3.66
CA ARG A 87 -16.02 15.38 -3.04
C ARG A 87 -16.42 15.12 -1.60
N VAL A 88 -15.91 15.94 -0.68
CA VAL A 88 -16.17 15.85 0.76
C VAL A 88 -17.03 17.03 1.18
N GLU A 89 -18.19 16.77 1.76
CA GLU A 89 -19.07 17.75 2.35
C GLU A 89 -19.13 17.53 3.88
N VAL A 90 -18.61 18.48 4.64
CA VAL A 90 -18.60 18.41 6.10
C VAL A 90 -19.96 18.89 6.64
N ILE A 91 -20.66 17.99 7.32
CA ILE A 91 -21.94 18.29 7.95
C ILE A 91 -21.74 18.74 9.40
N SER A 92 -20.83 18.07 10.12
CA SER A 92 -20.36 18.44 11.47
C SER A 92 -18.99 17.83 11.71
N ASP A 93 -18.38 18.06 12.87
CA ASP A 93 -17.05 17.54 13.22
C ASP A 93 -16.96 16.01 13.08
N ASP A 94 -18.05 15.30 13.38
CA ASP A 94 -18.11 13.83 13.37
C ASP A 94 -18.91 13.26 12.18
N HIS A 95 -19.42 14.09 11.28
CA HIS A 95 -20.28 13.66 10.18
C HIS A 95 -19.89 14.36 8.89
N LEU A 96 -19.70 13.57 7.84
CA LEU A 96 -19.45 14.08 6.49
C LEU A 96 -20.14 13.20 5.45
N VAL A 97 -20.32 13.76 4.26
CA VAL A 97 -20.78 13.05 3.07
C VAL A 97 -19.66 13.05 2.05
N ILE A 98 -19.28 11.87 1.60
CA ILE A 98 -18.30 11.69 0.54
C ILE A 98 -19.04 11.28 -0.72
N THR A 99 -18.85 12.02 -1.80
CA THR A 99 -19.31 11.63 -3.13
C THR A 99 -18.10 11.17 -3.93
N LEU A 100 -18.08 9.89 -4.30
CA LEU A 100 -17.08 9.31 -5.18
C LEU A 100 -17.64 9.22 -6.60
N LYS A 101 -16.80 9.50 -7.60
CA LYS A 101 -17.13 9.35 -9.02
C LYS A 101 -16.10 8.47 -9.71
N ASN A 102 -16.57 7.50 -10.48
CA ASN A 102 -15.72 6.66 -11.31
C ASN A 102 -15.40 7.39 -12.65
N GLY A 103 -14.25 7.09 -13.25
CA GLY A 103 -13.90 7.55 -14.59
C GLY A 103 -13.35 8.98 -14.70
N VAL A 104 -12.95 9.60 -13.59
CA VAL A 104 -12.21 10.88 -13.65
C VAL A 104 -10.75 10.58 -13.97
N SER A 105 -10.37 10.71 -15.25
CA SER A 105 -9.05 10.35 -15.77
C SER A 105 -7.97 11.44 -15.65
N ASN A 106 -8.30 12.63 -15.16
CA ASN A 106 -7.38 13.77 -15.14
C ASN A 106 -6.89 14.06 -13.71
N TYR A 107 -6.43 13.04 -13.01
CA TYR A 107 -5.70 13.28 -11.77
C TYR A 107 -4.25 13.64 -12.11
N GLU A 108 -3.93 14.92 -12.01
CA GLU A 108 -2.54 15.35 -11.94
C GLU A 108 -2.09 15.16 -10.48
N ASP A 109 -1.25 14.17 -10.23
CA ASP A 109 -0.64 13.97 -8.92
C ASP A 109 0.24 15.20 -8.60
N PRO A 110 -0.07 15.99 -7.57
CA PRO A 110 0.71 17.17 -7.23
C PRO A 110 2.15 16.85 -6.80
N GLU A 111 2.47 15.58 -6.55
CA GLU A 111 3.82 15.12 -6.22
C GLU A 111 4.63 14.66 -7.44
N THR A 112 4.12 14.79 -8.66
CA THR A 112 4.84 14.43 -9.90
C THR A 112 6.01 15.36 -10.26
N GLY A 113 6.46 16.19 -9.33
CA GLY A 113 7.50 17.20 -9.58
C GLY A 113 8.87 16.68 -10.02
N ASP A 114 9.19 15.41 -9.82
CA ASP A 114 10.47 14.83 -10.26
C ASP A 114 10.31 13.31 -10.52
N SER A 115 9.75 12.99 -11.67
CA SER A 115 9.56 11.59 -12.11
C SER A 115 10.87 10.81 -12.19
N ASP A 116 12.01 11.47 -12.35
CA ASP A 116 13.31 10.82 -12.45
C ASP A 116 13.72 10.14 -11.14
N ASN A 117 13.28 10.67 -9.99
CA ASN A 117 13.49 10.02 -8.71
C ASN A 117 12.81 8.64 -8.62
N TYR A 118 11.72 8.45 -9.37
CA TYR A 118 10.99 7.18 -9.41
C TYR A 118 11.51 6.18 -10.44
N LEU A 119 12.61 6.48 -11.09
CA LEU A 119 13.41 5.56 -11.92
C LEU A 119 14.62 5.02 -11.18
N MET A 120 15.06 5.68 -10.11
CA MET A 120 16.31 5.37 -9.43
C MET A 120 16.27 4.03 -8.70
N LYS A 121 17.44 3.38 -8.67
CA LYS A 121 17.69 2.26 -7.78
C LYS A 121 17.68 2.73 -6.33
N THR A 122 17.21 1.88 -5.44
CA THR A 122 17.32 2.02 -3.99
C THR A 122 17.69 0.68 -3.39
N PRO A 123 18.03 0.59 -2.11
CA PRO A 123 18.24 -0.72 -1.45
C PRO A 123 17.08 -1.68 -1.64
N LEU A 124 15.83 -1.15 -1.69
CA LEU A 124 14.61 -1.95 -1.88
C LEU A 124 14.39 -2.33 -3.35
N TYR A 125 14.75 -1.46 -4.30
CA TYR A 125 14.50 -1.65 -5.73
C TYR A 125 15.83 -1.89 -6.46
N ALA A 126 16.19 -3.16 -6.66
CA ALA A 126 17.45 -3.56 -7.33
C ALA A 126 17.34 -3.44 -8.86
N VAL A 127 17.02 -2.24 -9.34
CA VAL A 127 16.74 -1.92 -10.76
C VAL A 127 17.85 -2.37 -11.69
N GLU A 128 19.13 -2.24 -11.28
CA GLU A 128 20.30 -2.58 -12.11
C GLU A 128 20.69 -4.06 -12.05
N HIS A 129 19.99 -4.88 -11.28
CA HIS A 129 20.32 -6.30 -11.19
C HIS A 129 20.11 -7.01 -12.53
N PRO A 130 21.09 -7.83 -13.02
CA PRO A 130 21.01 -8.42 -14.34
C PRO A 130 19.76 -9.23 -14.65
N LEU A 131 19.22 -9.96 -13.65
CA LEU A 131 17.98 -10.73 -13.79
C LEU A 131 16.79 -9.80 -14.04
N ILE A 132 16.70 -8.70 -13.28
CA ILE A 132 15.63 -7.71 -13.40
C ILE A 132 15.72 -6.99 -14.75
N GLN A 133 16.89 -6.51 -15.11
CA GLN A 133 17.12 -5.84 -16.39
C GLN A 133 16.77 -6.73 -17.57
N LYS A 134 17.25 -7.97 -17.54
CA LYS A 134 16.94 -8.93 -18.59
C LYS A 134 15.44 -9.18 -18.69
N LYS A 135 14.77 -9.45 -17.56
CA LYS A 135 13.33 -9.72 -17.54
C LYS A 135 12.51 -8.52 -18.01
N ALA A 136 12.81 -7.33 -17.52
CA ALA A 136 12.13 -6.11 -17.95
C ALA A 136 12.26 -5.89 -19.47
N ASN A 137 13.48 -6.06 -20.01
CA ASN A 137 13.71 -5.96 -21.44
C ASN A 137 12.95 -7.04 -22.22
N ASP A 138 13.04 -8.31 -21.82
CA ASP A 138 12.35 -9.43 -22.48
C ASP A 138 10.82 -9.22 -22.55
N LEU A 139 10.26 -8.54 -21.55
CA LEU A 139 8.82 -8.27 -21.48
C LEU A 139 8.40 -7.04 -22.30
N THR A 140 9.28 -6.07 -22.52
CA THR A 140 8.87 -4.73 -22.98
C THR A 140 9.54 -4.27 -24.29
N GLN A 141 10.59 -4.93 -24.78
CA GLN A 141 11.37 -4.48 -25.94
C GLN A 141 10.54 -4.35 -27.24
N ASP A 142 9.54 -5.21 -27.42
CA ASP A 142 8.71 -5.25 -28.64
C ASP A 142 7.44 -4.39 -28.51
N LEU A 143 7.28 -3.67 -27.39
CA LEU A 143 6.09 -2.85 -27.08
C LEU A 143 6.38 -1.37 -27.29
N SER A 144 5.46 -0.69 -27.93
CA SER A 144 5.65 0.71 -28.37
C SER A 144 5.12 1.74 -27.38
N THR A 145 4.07 1.43 -26.65
CA THR A 145 3.44 2.38 -25.72
C THR A 145 3.74 2.01 -24.26
N GLN A 146 3.68 3.02 -23.39
CA GLN A 146 3.87 2.81 -21.96
C GLN A 146 2.74 1.96 -21.37
N GLU A 147 1.52 2.15 -21.83
CA GLU A 147 0.34 1.40 -21.41
C GLU A 147 0.48 -0.10 -21.71
N GLU A 148 0.96 -0.44 -22.93
CA GLU A 148 1.22 -1.85 -23.29
C GLU A 148 2.31 -2.47 -22.39
N LYS A 149 3.38 -1.72 -22.10
CA LYS A 149 4.45 -2.17 -21.21
C LYS A 149 3.92 -2.40 -19.79
N ILE A 150 3.16 -1.44 -19.24
CA ILE A 150 2.55 -1.58 -17.91
C ILE A 150 1.64 -2.81 -17.86
N ALA A 151 0.75 -2.97 -18.81
CA ALA A 151 -0.16 -4.12 -18.86
C ALA A 151 0.60 -5.45 -18.91
N ARG A 152 1.68 -5.52 -19.68
CA ARG A 152 2.53 -6.72 -19.77
C ARG A 152 3.26 -7.01 -18.47
N LEU A 153 3.77 -5.98 -17.78
CA LEU A 153 4.44 -6.12 -16.50
C LEU A 153 3.48 -6.56 -15.40
N VAL A 154 2.27 -6.00 -15.36
CA VAL A 154 1.21 -6.42 -14.43
C VAL A 154 0.87 -7.89 -14.63
N ALA A 155 0.56 -8.29 -15.86
CA ALA A 155 0.22 -9.68 -16.16
C ALA A 155 1.36 -10.65 -15.80
N PHE A 156 2.62 -10.25 -16.07
CA PHE A 156 3.76 -11.08 -15.68
C PHE A 156 3.86 -11.25 -14.16
N VAL A 157 3.71 -10.17 -13.39
CA VAL A 157 3.83 -10.25 -11.92
C VAL A 157 2.73 -11.10 -11.32
N ASP A 158 1.50 -10.94 -11.80
CA ASP A 158 0.32 -11.73 -11.40
C ASP A 158 0.49 -13.23 -11.69
N GLU A 159 1.06 -13.58 -12.85
CA GLU A 159 1.34 -14.97 -13.22
C GLU A 159 2.59 -15.55 -12.53
N HIS A 160 3.54 -14.70 -12.13
CA HIS A 160 4.84 -15.13 -11.63
C HIS A 160 4.87 -15.37 -10.14
N ILE A 161 4.08 -14.64 -9.37
CA ILE A 161 4.03 -14.73 -7.90
C ILE A 161 2.78 -15.51 -7.50
N GLU A 162 2.97 -16.59 -6.75
CA GLU A 162 1.91 -17.32 -6.08
C GLU A 162 1.58 -16.62 -4.76
N ASP A 163 0.28 -16.40 -4.51
CA ASP A 163 -0.18 -15.77 -3.27
C ASP A 163 0.24 -16.59 -2.03
N ASP A 164 1.08 -16.02 -1.19
CA ASP A 164 1.55 -16.59 0.06
C ASP A 164 1.58 -15.52 1.15
N SER A 165 0.60 -15.55 2.04
CA SER A 165 0.47 -14.58 3.14
C SER A 165 1.56 -14.73 4.23
N ASP A 166 2.30 -15.82 4.20
CA ASP A 166 3.42 -16.06 5.12
C ASP A 166 4.77 -15.57 4.52
N ALA A 167 4.77 -15.15 3.26
CA ALA A 167 5.93 -14.53 2.65
C ALA A 167 6.16 -13.13 3.26
N ASP A 168 7.42 -12.82 3.54
CA ASP A 168 7.82 -11.54 4.15
C ASP A 168 9.24 -11.20 3.66
N SER A 169 9.37 -10.94 2.35
CA SER A 169 10.67 -10.62 1.76
C SER A 169 10.71 -9.18 1.26
N GLU A 170 11.66 -8.41 1.78
CA GLU A 170 12.02 -7.09 1.26
C GLU A 170 13.10 -7.16 0.16
N ASP A 171 13.61 -8.34 -0.18
CA ASP A 171 14.59 -8.56 -1.26
C ASP A 171 13.85 -8.95 -2.55
N VAL A 172 13.80 -8.03 -3.50
CA VAL A 172 13.15 -8.25 -4.79
C VAL A 172 13.76 -9.41 -5.60
N ILE A 173 15.02 -9.76 -5.37
CA ILE A 173 15.65 -10.88 -6.07
C ILE A 173 15.19 -12.20 -5.45
N GLU A 174 15.05 -12.24 -4.14
CA GLU A 174 14.45 -13.38 -3.45
C GLU A 174 12.99 -13.58 -3.91
N VAL A 175 12.18 -12.52 -3.92
CA VAL A 175 10.79 -12.54 -4.45
C VAL A 175 10.77 -13.09 -5.89
N PHE A 176 11.65 -12.56 -6.76
CA PHE A 176 11.73 -13.02 -8.15
C PHE A 176 12.07 -14.51 -8.27
N VAL A 177 12.91 -15.05 -7.39
CA VAL A 177 13.36 -16.46 -7.45
C VAL A 177 12.39 -17.39 -6.75
N THR A 178 11.85 -17.00 -5.60
CA THR A 178 10.91 -17.85 -4.81
C THR A 178 9.53 -17.90 -5.42
N GLN A 179 9.15 -16.85 -6.18
CA GLN A 179 7.83 -16.73 -6.81
C GLN A 179 6.68 -16.77 -5.81
N LYS A 180 6.91 -16.27 -4.59
CA LYS A 180 5.92 -16.25 -3.51
C LYS A 180 5.81 -14.86 -2.91
N GLY A 181 4.59 -14.46 -2.55
CA GLY A 181 4.38 -13.16 -1.93
C GLY A 181 2.92 -12.81 -1.75
N ASP A 182 2.69 -11.74 -1.00
CA ASP A 182 1.40 -11.07 -0.89
C ASP A 182 1.37 -9.79 -1.74
N CYS A 183 0.48 -8.87 -1.41
CA CYS A 183 0.38 -7.58 -2.12
C CYS A 183 1.68 -6.75 -2.03
N THR A 184 2.52 -6.97 -1.02
CA THR A 184 3.79 -6.26 -0.80
C THR A 184 4.84 -6.70 -1.82
N GLU A 185 5.04 -8.00 -1.98
CA GLU A 185 5.99 -8.59 -2.92
C GLU A 185 5.57 -8.36 -4.36
N HIS A 186 4.26 -8.45 -4.67
CA HIS A 186 3.72 -8.10 -5.99
C HIS A 186 4.05 -6.63 -6.34
N ALA A 187 3.80 -5.69 -5.42
CA ALA A 187 4.12 -4.29 -5.62
C ALA A 187 5.63 -4.07 -5.76
N LEU A 188 6.45 -4.74 -4.93
CA LEU A 188 7.91 -4.64 -4.96
C LEU A 188 8.48 -5.07 -6.31
N LEU A 189 8.07 -6.24 -6.81
CA LEU A 189 8.53 -6.77 -8.09
C LEU A 189 8.04 -5.91 -9.26
N PHE A 190 6.75 -5.52 -9.26
CA PHE A 190 6.20 -4.65 -10.30
C PHE A 190 6.96 -3.33 -10.41
N ILE A 191 7.15 -2.60 -9.28
CA ILE A 191 7.84 -1.31 -9.27
C ILE A 191 9.27 -1.46 -9.78
N THR A 192 9.96 -2.53 -9.36
CA THR A 192 11.36 -2.74 -9.77
C THR A 192 11.46 -3.01 -11.27
N LEU A 193 10.59 -3.84 -11.82
CA LEU A 193 10.54 -4.12 -13.27
C LEU A 193 10.12 -2.89 -14.08
N ALA A 194 9.12 -2.12 -13.60
CA ALA A 194 8.69 -0.89 -14.25
C ALA A 194 9.84 0.13 -14.36
N ARG A 195 10.56 0.37 -13.25
CA ARG A 195 11.75 1.24 -13.24
C ARG A 195 12.84 0.74 -14.17
N ALA A 196 13.08 -0.56 -14.21
CA ALA A 196 14.05 -1.17 -15.12
C ALA A 196 13.66 -1.04 -16.60
N ALA A 197 12.35 -0.97 -16.88
CA ALA A 197 11.81 -0.68 -18.21
C ALA A 197 11.74 0.82 -18.56
N GLY A 198 12.27 1.70 -17.69
CA GLY A 198 12.23 3.15 -17.87
C GLY A 198 10.88 3.81 -17.54
N ILE A 199 10.02 3.13 -16.78
CA ILE A 199 8.72 3.64 -16.36
C ILE A 199 8.82 4.10 -14.90
N PRO A 200 8.62 5.40 -14.59
CA PRO A 200 8.62 5.88 -13.23
C PRO A 200 7.51 5.21 -12.42
N ALA A 201 7.88 4.63 -11.27
CA ALA A 201 6.93 3.93 -10.41
C ALA A 201 7.27 4.10 -8.94
N ARG A 202 6.24 4.27 -8.11
CA ARG A 202 6.37 4.37 -6.65
C ARG A 202 5.29 3.55 -5.94
N ARG A 203 5.58 3.16 -4.71
CA ARG A 203 4.61 2.53 -3.82
C ARG A 203 3.73 3.59 -3.18
N VAL A 204 2.45 3.30 -3.11
CA VAL A 204 1.46 4.11 -2.38
C VAL A 204 0.83 3.20 -1.33
N HIS A 205 0.65 3.72 -0.13
CA HIS A 205 -0.06 3.05 0.96
C HIS A 205 -1.41 3.75 1.16
N GLY A 206 -2.47 2.98 1.30
CA GLY A 206 -3.82 3.42 1.60
C GLY A 206 -4.27 2.96 2.97
#